data_395c1d4e8f2a0d5ddf59bf9f7995851a
#
_entry.id   395c1d4e8f2a0d5ddf59bf9f7995851a
#
_cell.length_a   1.000
_cell.length_b   1.000
_cell.length_c   1.000
_cell.angle_alpha   90.00
_cell.angle_beta   90.00
_cell.angle_gamma   90.00
#
_symmetry.space_group_name_H-M   'P 1'
#
loop_
_entity.id
_entity.type
_entity.pdbx_description
1 polymer ?
#
loop_
_entity_poly.entity_id
_entity_poly.type
_entity_poly.pdbx_seq_one_letter_code
_entity_poly.pdbx_strand_id
1 'polypeptide(L)'
;PQLSATDHLLPQRLAPGFVACSNAGHFFGFFMQRIQIIDSHTGGEPTRLVIDGFPDLGQGSMAERRALLAAQHDRWRTATVLEPRGNDVIVGALLCPPVDARNAAGVVFFNNSGYLGMCGHGTIGLVASLAHMGRIQPGVHGIETPVGTVMTTLHDDGSVSVCNVPAYRLHHQMTVDVPGVGPVTGDVAWGGNWFFLVTAHTQRVESNNLAALTAFTIAVQKALEDQGVRGSDGGLIGHIEVFADDDQADSRNFVLCPGGA
;
A
#
# COMPACT_ATOMS: atom_id res chain seq x y z
N PRO A 1 -10.54 19.17 48.56
CA PRO A 1 -9.38 20.01 48.55
C PRO A 1 -8.81 20.11 47.16
N GLN A 2 -8.95 21.28 46.63
CA GLN A 2 -8.39 21.69 45.34
C GLN A 2 -6.88 21.87 45.53
N LEU A 3 -6.09 21.37 44.55
CA LEU A 3 -4.72 21.80 44.34
C LEU A 3 -4.64 22.42 42.94
N SER A 4 -4.42 23.72 42.92
CA SER A 4 -4.10 24.49 41.75
C SER A 4 -2.61 24.29 41.41
N ALA A 5 -2.31 23.97 40.19
CA ALA A 5 -0.95 24.04 39.65
C ALA A 5 -0.85 25.28 38.76
N THR A 6 -0.09 26.27 39.21
CA THR A 6 0.30 27.45 38.44
C THR A 6 1.58 27.19 37.68
N ASP A 7 1.51 27.47 36.38
CA ASP A 7 2.59 27.52 35.42
C ASP A 7 3.77 28.41 35.83
N HIS A 8 4.98 27.93 35.63
CA HIS A 8 6.16 28.74 35.31
C HIS A 8 7.06 28.01 34.32
N LEU A 9 6.79 28.19 33.03
CA LEU A 9 7.75 27.91 31.97
C LEU A 9 8.57 29.16 31.68
N LEU A 10 9.79 29.21 32.15
CA LEU A 10 10.81 30.17 31.72
C LEU A 10 11.48 29.64 30.46
N PRO A 11 11.67 30.46 29.41
CA PRO A 11 12.41 30.06 28.23
C PRO A 11 13.92 30.08 28.53
N GLN A 12 14.55 28.93 28.53
CA GLN A 12 16.03 28.83 28.54
C GLN A 12 16.57 29.30 27.19
N ARG A 13 17.19 30.48 27.20
CA ARG A 13 18.03 30.96 26.10
C ARG A 13 19.32 30.12 26.08
N LEU A 14 19.51 29.30 25.06
CA LEU A 14 20.81 28.73 24.76
C LEU A 14 21.69 29.82 24.14
N ALA A 15 22.82 30.07 24.76
CA ALA A 15 23.84 30.98 24.29
C ALA A 15 24.50 30.44 23.01
N PRO A 16 24.85 31.28 22.02
CA PRO A 16 25.53 30.86 20.83
C PRO A 16 27.03 30.75 21.07
N GLY A 17 27.53 29.54 21.16
CA GLY A 17 28.97 29.23 21.07
C GLY A 17 29.29 28.65 19.71
N PHE A 18 29.38 29.49 18.66
CA PHE A 18 29.91 29.07 17.39
C PHE A 18 31.40 29.42 17.31
N VAL A 19 32.24 28.41 17.26
CA VAL A 19 33.62 28.54 16.81
C VAL A 19 33.59 28.65 15.29
N ALA A 20 33.95 29.84 14.78
CA ALA A 20 34.09 30.07 13.35
C ALA A 20 35.34 29.36 12.83
N CYS A 21 35.20 28.24 12.13
CA CYS A 21 36.19 27.74 11.21
C CYS A 21 36.06 28.49 9.88
N SER A 22 37.00 29.37 9.59
CA SER A 22 37.15 30.04 8.32
C SER A 22 37.70 29.07 7.28
N ASN A 23 36.80 28.42 6.54
CA ASN A 23 37.05 27.90 5.20
C ASN A 23 35.77 28.08 4.40
N ALA A 24 35.87 28.70 3.22
CA ALA A 24 34.78 28.97 2.32
C ALA A 24 34.13 27.68 1.82
N GLY A 25 33.32 27.08 2.66
CA GLY A 25 32.46 25.96 2.34
C GLY A 25 31.12 26.51 1.87
N HIS A 26 30.71 26.13 0.68
CA HIS A 26 29.37 26.38 0.19
C HIS A 26 28.38 25.77 1.18
N PHE A 27 27.65 26.60 1.90
CA PHE A 27 26.51 26.17 2.70
C PHE A 27 25.42 25.73 1.72
N PHE A 28 25.29 24.44 1.46
CA PHE A 28 24.08 23.89 0.92
C PHE A 28 22.99 24.08 1.98
N GLY A 29 22.09 25.03 1.75
CA GLY A 29 20.90 25.16 2.57
C GLY A 29 20.11 23.84 2.48
N PHE A 30 20.12 23.06 3.56
CA PHE A 30 19.24 21.88 3.68
C PHE A 30 17.80 22.39 3.79
N PHE A 31 17.07 22.37 2.68
CA PHE A 31 15.63 22.56 2.73
C PHE A 31 15.02 21.33 3.38
N MET A 32 14.61 21.50 4.62
CA MET A 32 13.88 20.45 5.34
C MET A 32 12.46 20.37 4.77
N GLN A 33 12.09 19.22 4.21
CA GLN A 33 10.73 18.94 3.78
C GLN A 33 10.00 18.19 4.88
N ARG A 34 8.75 18.59 5.13
CA ARG A 34 7.88 17.96 6.11
C ARG A 34 6.82 17.16 5.37
N ILE A 35 6.63 15.90 5.76
CA ILE A 35 5.54 15.03 5.33
C ILE A 35 4.69 14.76 6.56
N GLN A 36 3.38 14.95 6.46
CA GLN A 36 2.42 14.60 7.53
C GLN A 36 1.80 13.25 7.20
N ILE A 37 1.78 12.36 8.17
CA ILE A 37 1.28 11.01 8.02
C ILE A 37 0.37 10.63 9.19
N ILE A 38 -0.51 9.65 8.94
CA ILE A 38 -1.23 8.89 9.95
C ILE A 38 -0.95 7.41 9.68
N ASP A 39 -0.43 6.71 10.67
CA ASP A 39 -0.24 5.27 10.59
C ASP A 39 -1.43 4.56 11.24
N SER A 40 -1.91 3.51 10.61
CA SER A 40 -2.98 2.63 11.07
C SER A 40 -2.66 1.19 10.73
N HIS A 41 -3.48 0.24 11.19
CA HIS A 41 -3.40 -1.15 10.76
C HIS A 41 -4.78 -1.76 10.61
N THR A 42 -4.90 -2.75 9.73
CA THR A 42 -6.09 -3.56 9.49
C THR A 42 -5.73 -5.02 9.75
N GLY A 43 -6.18 -5.57 10.86
CA GLY A 43 -5.83 -6.96 11.24
C GLY A 43 -4.33 -7.21 11.44
N GLY A 44 -3.53 -6.16 11.67
CA GLY A 44 -2.06 -6.24 11.76
C GLY A 44 -1.34 -5.68 10.53
N GLU A 45 -1.98 -5.59 9.37
CA GLU A 45 -1.41 -5.05 8.13
C GLU A 45 -1.30 -3.52 8.19
N PRO A 46 -0.09 -2.94 8.17
CA PRO A 46 0.10 -1.50 8.37
C PRO A 46 -0.24 -0.68 7.13
N THR A 47 -0.88 0.46 7.35
CA THR A 47 -1.13 1.48 6.33
C THR A 47 -0.58 2.82 6.79
N ARG A 48 0.21 3.48 5.95
CA ARG A 48 0.72 4.84 6.16
C ARG A 48 0.01 5.82 5.24
N LEU A 49 -0.96 6.53 5.78
CA LEU A 49 -1.67 7.58 5.06
C LEU A 49 -0.85 8.88 5.06
N VAL A 50 -0.44 9.33 3.89
CA VAL A 50 0.17 10.65 3.68
C VAL A 50 -0.95 11.65 3.48
N ILE A 51 -1.05 12.61 4.39
CA ILE A 51 -2.12 13.63 4.40
C ILE A 51 -1.65 14.99 3.88
N ASP A 52 -0.34 15.24 3.90
CA ASP A 52 0.26 16.49 3.40
C ASP A 52 1.77 16.33 3.14
N GLY A 53 2.34 17.25 2.35
CA GLY A 53 3.76 17.37 2.12
C GLY A 53 4.27 16.69 0.84
N PHE A 54 3.44 15.95 0.11
CA PHE A 54 3.75 15.47 -1.24
C PHE A 54 3.56 16.58 -2.29
N PRO A 55 4.16 16.43 -3.48
CA PRO A 55 3.96 17.39 -4.55
C PRO A 55 2.51 17.42 -5.03
N ASP A 56 2.10 18.56 -5.58
CA ASP A 56 0.83 18.68 -6.28
C ASP A 56 0.85 17.81 -7.55
N LEU A 57 -0.11 16.90 -7.65
CA LEU A 57 -0.27 15.99 -8.78
C LEU A 57 -1.36 16.46 -9.77
N GLY A 58 -1.84 17.69 -9.62
CA GLY A 58 -2.87 18.30 -10.49
C GLY A 58 -4.27 17.74 -10.24
N GLN A 59 -5.15 17.95 -11.22
CA GLN A 59 -6.59 17.68 -11.13
C GLN A 59 -7.02 16.43 -11.93
N GLY A 60 -6.06 15.64 -12.44
CA GLY A 60 -6.35 14.43 -13.20
C GLY A 60 -6.96 13.31 -12.35
N SER A 61 -7.37 12.23 -13.01
CA SER A 61 -7.82 10.99 -12.38
C SER A 61 -6.75 10.40 -11.44
N MET A 62 -7.15 9.51 -10.55
CA MET A 62 -6.18 8.83 -9.68
C MET A 62 -5.14 8.02 -10.47
N ALA A 63 -5.52 7.48 -11.64
CA ALA A 63 -4.60 6.81 -12.54
C ALA A 63 -3.53 7.77 -13.12
N GLU A 64 -3.92 8.95 -13.55
CA GLU A 64 -3.01 9.99 -14.05
C GLU A 64 -2.10 10.52 -12.93
N ARG A 65 -2.66 10.76 -11.74
CA ARG A 65 -1.87 11.16 -10.55
C ARG A 65 -0.87 10.09 -10.14
N ARG A 66 -1.26 8.81 -10.17
CA ARG A 66 -0.34 7.69 -9.94
C ARG A 66 0.79 7.68 -10.96
N ALA A 67 0.47 7.84 -12.24
CA ALA A 67 1.46 7.87 -13.31
C ALA A 67 2.44 9.04 -13.17
N LEU A 68 1.93 10.23 -12.81
CA LEU A 68 2.75 11.42 -12.58
C LEU A 68 3.67 11.24 -11.36
N LEU A 69 3.13 10.72 -10.24
CA LEU A 69 3.91 10.42 -9.03
C LEU A 69 5.04 9.45 -9.34
N ALA A 70 4.73 8.36 -10.06
CA ALA A 70 5.72 7.35 -10.45
C ALA A 70 6.80 7.92 -11.38
N ALA A 71 6.41 8.70 -12.39
CA ALA A 71 7.35 9.15 -13.42
C ALA A 71 8.26 10.31 -12.95
N GLN A 72 7.75 11.19 -12.08
CA GLN A 72 8.46 12.45 -11.77
C GLN A 72 8.76 12.63 -10.27
N HIS A 73 8.08 11.88 -9.39
CA HIS A 73 8.10 12.15 -7.96
C HIS A 73 8.31 10.89 -7.09
N ASP A 74 8.81 9.78 -7.66
CA ASP A 74 8.96 8.50 -6.95
C ASP A 74 9.81 8.59 -5.67
N ARG A 75 10.71 9.57 -5.59
CA ARG A 75 11.48 9.85 -4.38
C ARG A 75 10.62 10.09 -3.13
N TRP A 76 9.37 10.54 -3.31
CA TRP A 76 8.45 10.77 -2.20
C TRP A 76 7.90 9.44 -1.65
N ARG A 77 7.57 8.51 -2.54
CA ARG A 77 7.25 7.14 -2.17
C ARG A 77 8.40 6.51 -1.38
N THR A 78 9.59 6.48 -1.98
CA THR A 78 10.77 5.86 -1.34
C THR A 78 11.11 6.51 -0.01
N ALA A 79 10.95 7.82 0.11
CA ALA A 79 11.20 8.55 1.36
C ALA A 79 10.22 8.20 2.49
N THR A 80 9.05 7.64 2.18
CA THR A 80 8.01 7.33 3.17
C THR A 80 7.89 5.86 3.51
N VAL A 81 8.14 4.94 2.57
CA VAL A 81 7.93 3.50 2.80
C VAL A 81 9.20 2.67 2.82
N LEU A 82 10.36 3.23 2.42
CA LEU A 82 11.63 2.52 2.55
C LEU A 82 12.39 2.91 3.83
N GLU A 83 13.33 2.05 4.22
CA GLU A 83 14.28 2.34 5.31
C GLU A 83 14.98 3.71 5.12
N PRO A 84 15.21 4.45 6.19
CA PRO A 84 14.99 4.13 7.62
C PRO A 84 13.61 4.57 8.15
N ARG A 85 12.72 5.11 7.33
CA ARG A 85 11.41 5.64 7.76
C ARG A 85 10.25 4.69 7.54
N GLY A 86 10.45 3.64 6.77
CA GLY A 86 9.50 2.58 6.48
C GLY A 86 10.13 1.21 6.63
N ASN A 87 9.47 0.20 6.07
CA ASN A 87 9.92 -1.18 6.00
C ASN A 87 9.16 -1.91 4.87
N ASP A 88 9.44 -3.19 4.67
CA ASP A 88 8.90 -3.97 3.54
C ASP A 88 7.40 -4.27 3.64
N VAL A 89 6.79 -4.14 4.81
CA VAL A 89 5.36 -4.48 5.02
C VAL A 89 4.43 -3.27 4.95
N ILE A 90 4.95 -2.03 5.00
CA ILE A 90 4.11 -0.83 4.98
C ILE A 90 3.52 -0.60 3.58
N VAL A 91 2.21 -0.51 3.51
CA VAL A 91 1.51 0.08 2.38
C VAL A 91 1.29 1.56 2.62
N GLY A 92 1.84 2.38 1.72
CA GLY A 92 1.61 3.81 1.68
C GLY A 92 0.32 4.14 0.93
N ALA A 93 -0.37 5.18 1.37
CA ALA A 93 -1.58 5.72 0.77
C ALA A 93 -1.46 7.25 0.70
N LEU A 94 -1.41 7.82 -0.50
CA LEU A 94 -1.45 9.27 -0.66
C LEU A 94 -2.90 9.73 -0.74
N LEU A 95 -3.31 10.51 0.25
CA LEU A 95 -4.62 11.16 0.25
C LEU A 95 -4.66 12.26 -0.81
N CYS A 96 -5.62 12.16 -1.71
CA CYS A 96 -5.86 13.12 -2.77
C CYS A 96 -7.25 13.73 -2.65
N PRO A 97 -7.46 14.98 -3.10
CA PRO A 97 -8.80 15.48 -3.37
C PRO A 97 -9.49 14.59 -4.41
N PRO A 98 -10.76 14.22 -4.22
CA PRO A 98 -11.50 13.47 -5.24
C PRO A 98 -11.73 14.32 -6.49
N VAL A 99 -11.87 13.69 -7.64
CA VAL A 99 -12.28 14.35 -8.89
C VAL A 99 -13.78 14.61 -8.89
N ASP A 100 -14.55 13.62 -8.45
CA ASP A 100 -15.98 13.75 -8.23
C ASP A 100 -16.25 14.16 -6.78
N ALA A 101 -16.78 15.37 -6.58
CA ALA A 101 -17.09 15.92 -5.26
C ALA A 101 -18.09 15.09 -4.43
N ARG A 102 -18.78 14.10 -5.02
CA ARG A 102 -19.64 13.15 -4.31
C ARG A 102 -18.84 12.10 -3.53
N ASN A 103 -17.58 11.88 -3.90
CA ASN A 103 -16.68 10.96 -3.22
C ASN A 103 -16.00 11.62 -2.02
N ALA A 104 -15.71 10.84 -0.99
CA ALA A 104 -15.08 11.35 0.22
C ALA A 104 -13.59 11.68 0.03
N ALA A 105 -12.90 10.93 -0.83
CA ALA A 105 -11.48 11.10 -1.11
C ALA A 105 -11.07 10.41 -2.41
N GLY A 106 -9.90 10.81 -2.92
CA GLY A 106 -9.09 10.02 -3.84
C GLY A 106 -7.88 9.44 -3.12
N VAL A 107 -7.31 8.36 -3.65
CA VAL A 107 -6.12 7.72 -3.09
C VAL A 107 -5.22 7.13 -4.16
N VAL A 108 -3.91 7.23 -3.95
CA VAL A 108 -2.89 6.50 -4.70
C VAL A 108 -2.13 5.59 -3.73
N PHE A 109 -2.27 4.29 -3.91
CA PHE A 109 -1.56 3.29 -3.09
C PHE A 109 -0.19 2.96 -3.67
N PHE A 110 0.76 2.72 -2.78
CA PHE A 110 2.13 2.34 -3.11
C PHE A 110 2.76 1.51 -1.99
N ASN A 111 3.86 0.82 -2.29
CA ASN A 111 4.64 0.06 -1.30
C ASN A 111 6.14 0.22 -1.56
N ASN A 112 6.95 -0.65 -0.96
CA ASN A 112 8.40 -0.67 -1.13
C ASN A 112 8.85 -0.87 -2.60
N SER A 113 8.07 -1.58 -3.43
CA SER A 113 8.43 -1.90 -4.82
C SER A 113 7.82 -0.98 -5.87
N GLY A 114 6.69 -0.32 -5.59
CA GLY A 114 6.01 0.49 -6.60
C GLY A 114 4.60 0.92 -6.21
N TYR A 115 3.72 0.95 -7.22
CA TYR A 115 2.37 1.49 -7.12
C TYR A 115 1.33 0.40 -7.35
N LEU A 116 0.25 0.45 -6.57
CA LEU A 116 -0.86 -0.49 -6.63
C LEU A 116 -2.06 0.14 -7.36
N GLY A 117 -2.91 -0.70 -7.94
CA GLY A 117 -4.19 -0.28 -8.49
C GLY A 117 -5.23 -0.06 -7.40
N MET A 118 -5.32 -1.03 -6.50
CA MET A 118 -6.21 -1.04 -5.34
C MET A 118 -5.55 -1.78 -4.18
N CYS A 119 -5.91 -1.43 -2.94
CA CYS A 119 -5.46 -2.13 -1.74
C CYS A 119 -6.62 -2.21 -0.74
N GLY A 120 -7.04 -3.43 -0.39
CA GLY A 120 -8.19 -3.67 0.50
C GLY A 120 -7.94 -3.14 1.91
N HIS A 121 -6.88 -3.63 2.59
CA HIS A 121 -6.54 -3.18 3.94
C HIS A 121 -6.16 -1.69 3.98
N GLY A 122 -5.47 -1.19 2.92
CA GLY A 122 -5.15 0.22 2.80
C GLY A 122 -6.40 1.10 2.67
N THR A 123 -7.45 0.64 1.98
CA THR A 123 -8.74 1.34 1.89
C THR A 123 -9.44 1.37 3.25
N ILE A 124 -9.44 0.26 4.00
CA ILE A 124 -9.97 0.19 5.37
C ILE A 124 -9.22 1.20 6.26
N GLY A 125 -7.88 1.18 6.24
CA GLY A 125 -7.03 2.10 7.00
C GLY A 125 -7.25 3.57 6.61
N LEU A 126 -7.46 3.87 5.31
CA LEU A 126 -7.82 5.21 4.83
C LEU A 126 -9.15 5.68 5.42
N VAL A 127 -10.20 4.86 5.33
CA VAL A 127 -11.54 5.21 5.84
C VAL A 127 -11.51 5.45 7.35
N ALA A 128 -10.85 4.56 8.11
CA ALA A 128 -10.65 4.73 9.54
C ALA A 128 -9.88 6.02 9.87
N SER A 129 -8.87 6.36 9.08
CA SER A 129 -8.10 7.60 9.23
C SER A 129 -8.91 8.84 8.90
N LEU A 130 -9.77 8.80 7.86
CA LEU A 130 -10.69 9.89 7.53
C LEU A 130 -11.70 10.13 8.67
N ALA A 131 -12.22 9.05 9.26
CA ALA A 131 -13.09 9.14 10.44
C ALA A 131 -12.37 9.74 11.65
N HIS A 132 -11.14 9.28 11.93
CA HIS A 132 -10.28 9.82 12.99
C HIS A 132 -10.03 11.33 12.83
N MET A 133 -9.84 11.78 11.60
CA MET A 133 -9.69 13.22 11.29
C MET A 133 -11.01 14.00 11.34
N GLY A 134 -12.14 13.35 11.58
CA GLY A 134 -13.46 13.98 11.58
C GLY A 134 -13.96 14.40 10.18
N ARG A 135 -13.35 13.86 9.12
CA ARG A 135 -13.72 14.20 7.71
C ARG A 135 -14.95 13.45 7.23
N ILE A 136 -15.23 12.29 7.80
CA ILE A 136 -16.43 11.48 7.51
C ILE A 136 -17.05 10.98 8.81
N GLN A 137 -18.33 10.61 8.72
CA GLN A 137 -19.12 9.99 9.79
C GLN A 137 -19.55 8.59 9.34
N PRO A 138 -20.06 7.72 10.23
CA PRO A 138 -20.65 6.45 9.83
C PRO A 138 -21.61 6.59 8.66
N GLY A 139 -21.50 5.67 7.67
CA GLY A 139 -22.26 5.72 6.44
C GLY A 139 -21.47 5.21 5.23
N VAL A 140 -22.05 5.40 4.05
CA VAL A 140 -21.48 4.95 2.77
C VAL A 140 -20.68 6.06 2.12
N HIS A 141 -19.45 5.76 1.72
CA HIS A 141 -18.50 6.71 1.14
C HIS A 141 -17.82 6.14 -0.11
N GLY A 142 -17.77 6.93 -1.19
CA GLY A 142 -16.99 6.62 -2.37
C GLY A 142 -15.51 7.01 -2.17
N ILE A 143 -14.60 6.11 -2.53
CA ILE A 143 -13.16 6.36 -2.57
C ILE A 143 -12.67 6.14 -4.00
N GLU A 144 -12.10 7.17 -4.60
CA GLU A 144 -11.52 7.08 -5.94
C GLU A 144 -10.13 6.44 -5.87
N THR A 145 -9.93 5.40 -6.68
CA THR A 145 -8.65 4.69 -6.83
C THR A 145 -8.16 4.76 -8.28
N PRO A 146 -6.91 4.40 -8.59
CA PRO A 146 -6.43 4.32 -9.96
C PRO A 146 -7.21 3.39 -10.89
N VAL A 147 -7.98 2.44 -10.33
CA VAL A 147 -8.75 1.44 -11.08
C VAL A 147 -10.26 1.68 -11.03
N GLY A 148 -10.70 2.76 -10.43
CA GLY A 148 -12.11 3.15 -10.33
C GLY A 148 -12.51 3.54 -8.91
N THR A 149 -13.77 3.94 -8.75
CA THR A 149 -14.33 4.26 -7.43
C THR A 149 -14.79 2.99 -6.73
N VAL A 150 -14.32 2.79 -5.51
CA VAL A 150 -14.79 1.74 -4.62
C VAL A 150 -15.73 2.33 -3.58
N MET A 151 -16.79 1.61 -3.25
CA MET A 151 -17.75 2.02 -2.22
C MET A 151 -17.34 1.41 -0.88
N THR A 152 -17.28 2.22 0.15
CA THR A 152 -16.94 1.79 1.50
C THR A 152 -18.10 2.12 2.45
N THR A 153 -18.27 1.31 3.48
CA THR A 153 -19.20 1.60 4.57
C THR A 153 -18.40 1.67 5.88
N LEU A 154 -18.38 2.86 6.48
CA LEU A 154 -17.94 3.01 7.86
C LEU A 154 -19.12 2.69 8.77
N HIS A 155 -18.99 1.67 9.62
CA HIS A 155 -20.01 1.25 10.56
C HIS A 155 -19.91 2.03 11.88
N ASP A 156 -20.98 2.02 12.68
CA ASP A 156 -21.04 2.73 13.98
C ASP A 156 -20.02 2.20 14.99
N ASP A 157 -19.62 0.93 14.87
CA ASP A 157 -18.58 0.30 15.72
C ASP A 157 -17.15 0.61 15.26
N GLY A 158 -17.00 1.40 14.19
CA GLY A 158 -15.70 1.76 13.60
C GLY A 158 -15.14 0.73 12.62
N SER A 159 -15.80 -0.40 12.40
CA SER A 159 -15.44 -1.35 11.36
C SER A 159 -15.74 -0.78 9.96
N VAL A 160 -15.05 -1.29 8.94
CA VAL A 160 -15.18 -0.82 7.57
C VAL A 160 -15.43 -2.00 6.62
N SER A 161 -16.48 -1.88 5.81
CA SER A 161 -16.74 -2.77 4.68
C SER A 161 -16.32 -2.11 3.38
N VAL A 162 -15.77 -2.90 2.44
CA VAL A 162 -15.32 -2.41 1.13
C VAL A 162 -16.03 -3.21 0.03
N CYS A 163 -16.77 -2.51 -0.83
CA CYS A 163 -17.27 -3.04 -2.09
C CYS A 163 -16.25 -2.71 -3.18
N ASN A 164 -15.38 -3.67 -3.49
CA ASN A 164 -14.28 -3.49 -4.43
C ASN A 164 -14.77 -3.30 -5.87
N VAL A 165 -13.85 -2.94 -6.78
CA VAL A 165 -14.10 -3.00 -8.24
C VAL A 165 -14.47 -4.42 -8.65
N PRO A 166 -15.22 -4.61 -9.77
CA PRO A 166 -15.59 -5.94 -10.25
C PRO A 166 -14.38 -6.86 -10.39
N ALA A 167 -14.43 -8.02 -9.74
CA ALA A 167 -13.43 -9.06 -9.86
C ALA A 167 -13.82 -10.05 -10.96
N TYR A 168 -12.84 -10.56 -11.71
CA TYR A 168 -13.06 -11.56 -12.74
C TYR A 168 -11.84 -12.42 -12.98
N ARG A 169 -12.06 -13.62 -13.52
CA ARG A 169 -11.03 -14.53 -13.96
C ARG A 169 -10.78 -14.35 -15.46
N LEU A 170 -9.54 -13.99 -15.82
CA LEU A 170 -9.12 -13.82 -17.21
C LEU A 170 -8.77 -15.16 -17.85
N HIS A 171 -7.95 -15.99 -17.18
CA HIS A 171 -7.56 -17.32 -17.66
C HIS A 171 -7.82 -18.35 -16.57
N HIS A 172 -8.42 -19.47 -16.97
CA HIS A 172 -8.66 -20.63 -16.12
C HIS A 172 -7.64 -21.73 -16.41
N GLN A 173 -7.04 -22.29 -15.35
CA GLN A 173 -6.08 -23.39 -15.40
C GLN A 173 -4.93 -23.15 -16.40
N MET A 174 -4.36 -21.96 -16.35
CA MET A 174 -3.17 -21.63 -17.12
C MET A 174 -1.95 -22.31 -16.49
N THR A 175 -1.16 -23.00 -17.35
CA THR A 175 0.06 -23.65 -16.90
C THR A 175 1.28 -22.87 -17.38
N VAL A 176 2.23 -22.65 -16.48
CA VAL A 176 3.55 -22.06 -16.76
C VAL A 176 4.65 -23.04 -16.35
N ASP A 177 5.72 -23.12 -17.14
CA ASP A 177 6.89 -23.91 -16.79
C ASP A 177 7.80 -23.11 -15.87
N VAL A 178 7.96 -23.58 -14.63
CA VAL A 178 8.76 -22.91 -13.60
C VAL A 178 10.12 -23.61 -13.47
N PRO A 179 11.24 -22.97 -13.82
CA PRO A 179 12.57 -23.56 -13.74
C PRO A 179 12.88 -24.10 -12.33
N GLY A 180 13.30 -25.37 -12.27
CA GLY A 180 13.61 -26.04 -10.99
C GLY A 180 12.40 -26.54 -10.20
N VAL A 181 11.17 -26.25 -10.63
CA VAL A 181 9.92 -26.70 -10.00
C VAL A 181 9.13 -27.62 -10.95
N GLY A 182 9.07 -27.28 -12.23
CA GLY A 182 8.23 -27.94 -13.25
C GLY A 182 6.97 -27.14 -13.55
N PRO A 183 5.95 -27.76 -14.19
CA PRO A 183 4.72 -27.08 -14.56
C PRO A 183 3.90 -26.70 -13.33
N VAL A 184 3.48 -25.43 -13.26
CA VAL A 184 2.59 -24.89 -12.24
C VAL A 184 1.34 -24.37 -12.91
N THR A 185 0.17 -24.81 -12.44
CA THR A 185 -1.13 -24.42 -12.99
C THR A 185 -1.87 -23.55 -12.00
N GLY A 186 -2.45 -22.46 -12.49
CA GLY A 186 -3.23 -21.51 -11.70
C GLY A 186 -4.19 -20.71 -12.58
N ASP A 187 -4.98 -19.86 -11.93
CA ASP A 187 -5.92 -18.96 -12.57
C ASP A 187 -5.35 -17.54 -12.60
N VAL A 188 -5.42 -16.86 -13.75
CA VAL A 188 -5.14 -15.41 -13.82
C VAL A 188 -6.41 -14.66 -13.54
N ALA A 189 -6.42 -13.85 -12.50
CA ALA A 189 -7.59 -13.13 -12.04
C ALA A 189 -7.30 -11.64 -11.78
N TRP A 190 -8.33 -10.83 -11.89
CA TRP A 190 -8.36 -9.40 -11.58
C TRP A 190 -9.23 -9.11 -10.36
N GLY A 191 -8.72 -8.28 -9.46
CA GLY A 191 -9.44 -7.77 -8.28
C GLY A 191 -9.00 -6.35 -7.90
N GLY A 192 -8.62 -5.53 -8.91
CA GLY A 192 -7.99 -4.22 -8.72
C GLY A 192 -6.46 -4.25 -8.85
N ASN A 193 -5.90 -5.44 -8.85
CA ASN A 193 -4.56 -5.81 -9.26
C ASN A 193 -4.65 -7.15 -10.00
N TRP A 194 -3.55 -7.61 -10.60
CA TRP A 194 -3.47 -8.92 -11.25
C TRP A 194 -2.88 -9.96 -10.32
N PHE A 195 -3.54 -11.12 -10.28
CA PHE A 195 -3.24 -12.26 -9.42
C PHE A 195 -3.02 -13.52 -10.23
N PHE A 196 -2.15 -14.40 -9.75
CA PHE A 196 -2.07 -15.80 -10.17
C PHE A 196 -2.42 -16.68 -8.96
N LEU A 197 -3.56 -17.39 -9.06
CA LEU A 197 -4.15 -18.16 -7.97
C LEU A 197 -3.80 -19.64 -8.15
N VAL A 198 -3.00 -20.21 -7.26
CA VAL A 198 -2.49 -21.58 -7.34
C VAL A 198 -3.14 -22.43 -6.25
N THR A 199 -3.96 -23.41 -6.64
CA THR A 199 -4.64 -24.34 -5.74
C THR A 199 -4.03 -25.76 -5.75
N ALA A 200 -3.40 -26.15 -6.87
CA ALA A 200 -2.78 -27.45 -7.03
C ALA A 200 -1.25 -27.31 -6.94
N HIS A 201 -0.67 -27.67 -5.80
CA HIS A 201 0.75 -27.57 -5.52
C HIS A 201 1.18 -28.55 -4.41
N THR A 202 2.48 -28.69 -4.20
CA THR A 202 3.07 -29.55 -3.17
C THR A 202 3.59 -28.76 -1.95
N GLN A 203 3.41 -27.42 -1.94
CA GLN A 203 3.90 -26.56 -0.87
C GLN A 203 3.03 -26.74 0.40
N ARG A 204 3.65 -26.69 1.58
CA ARG A 204 2.95 -26.58 2.85
C ARG A 204 2.73 -25.11 3.16
N VAL A 205 1.46 -24.69 3.21
CA VAL A 205 1.09 -23.30 3.53
C VAL A 205 1.03 -23.17 5.06
N GLU A 206 2.20 -22.98 5.66
CA GLU A 206 2.40 -22.90 7.12
C GLU A 206 3.44 -21.82 7.45
N SER A 207 3.31 -21.19 8.61
CA SER A 207 4.21 -20.11 9.06
C SER A 207 5.68 -20.55 9.22
N ASN A 208 5.93 -21.83 9.47
CA ASN A 208 7.28 -22.40 9.56
C ASN A 208 7.89 -22.73 8.19
N ASN A 209 7.17 -22.51 7.09
CA ASN A 209 7.60 -22.80 5.71
C ASN A 209 7.71 -21.53 4.83
N LEU A 210 7.75 -20.35 5.43
CA LEU A 210 7.73 -19.07 4.69
C LEU A 210 8.86 -18.97 3.66
N ALA A 211 10.08 -19.38 3.99
CA ALA A 211 11.21 -19.30 3.07
C ALA A 211 10.99 -20.12 1.77
N ALA A 212 10.42 -21.32 1.89
CA ALA A 212 10.13 -22.16 0.72
C ALA A 212 8.94 -21.62 -0.09
N LEU A 213 7.90 -21.11 0.58
CA LEU A 213 6.75 -20.47 -0.06
C LEU A 213 7.18 -19.22 -0.84
N THR A 214 8.00 -18.38 -0.23
CA THR A 214 8.57 -17.19 -0.87
C THR A 214 9.41 -17.56 -2.10
N ALA A 215 10.32 -18.53 -1.97
CA ALA A 215 11.15 -18.99 -3.10
C ALA A 215 10.29 -19.56 -4.24
N PHE A 216 9.28 -20.36 -3.91
CA PHE A 216 8.34 -20.92 -4.88
C PHE A 216 7.56 -19.83 -5.62
N THR A 217 6.95 -18.89 -4.89
CA THR A 217 6.12 -17.83 -5.49
C THR A 217 6.94 -16.83 -6.31
N ILE A 218 8.18 -16.52 -5.91
CA ILE A 218 9.11 -15.72 -6.71
C ILE A 218 9.45 -16.44 -8.02
N ALA A 219 9.71 -17.74 -7.97
CA ALA A 219 9.99 -18.53 -9.18
C ALA A 219 8.79 -18.56 -10.13
N VAL A 220 7.57 -18.71 -9.60
CA VAL A 220 6.33 -18.64 -10.38
C VAL A 220 6.14 -17.26 -11.01
N GLN A 221 6.30 -16.18 -10.23
CA GLN A 221 6.19 -14.81 -10.73
C GLN A 221 7.16 -14.54 -11.89
N LYS A 222 8.42 -14.94 -11.70
CA LYS A 222 9.43 -14.82 -12.75
C LYS A 222 9.07 -15.63 -14.00
N ALA A 223 8.57 -16.84 -13.84
CA ALA A 223 8.16 -17.68 -14.98
C ALA A 223 6.98 -17.07 -15.76
N LEU A 224 5.98 -16.49 -15.06
CA LEU A 224 4.90 -15.74 -15.69
C LEU A 224 5.44 -14.56 -16.52
N GLU A 225 6.39 -13.83 -15.95
CA GLU A 225 7.00 -12.67 -16.59
C GLU A 225 7.82 -13.04 -17.82
N ASP A 226 8.68 -14.06 -17.71
CA ASP A 226 9.55 -14.56 -18.80
C ASP A 226 8.73 -15.17 -19.95
N GLN A 227 7.60 -15.82 -19.67
CA GLN A 227 6.68 -16.38 -20.66
C GLN A 227 5.65 -15.36 -21.19
N GLY A 228 5.76 -14.10 -20.78
CA GLY A 228 4.94 -13.02 -21.31
C GLY A 228 3.49 -13.03 -20.83
N VAL A 229 3.18 -13.72 -19.72
CA VAL A 229 1.83 -13.73 -19.14
C VAL A 229 1.53 -12.37 -18.54
N ARG A 230 0.42 -11.76 -18.96
CA ARG A 230 0.01 -10.42 -18.58
C ARG A 230 -1.50 -10.37 -18.36
N GLY A 231 -1.94 -9.34 -17.67
CA GLY A 231 -3.34 -8.95 -17.61
C GLY A 231 -3.87 -8.47 -18.96
N SER A 232 -5.18 -8.35 -19.09
CA SER A 232 -5.83 -7.89 -20.33
C SER A 232 -5.45 -6.46 -20.73
N ASP A 233 -4.97 -5.65 -19.78
CA ASP A 233 -4.45 -4.29 -19.96
C ASP A 233 -2.93 -4.24 -20.18
N GLY A 234 -2.26 -5.40 -20.29
CA GLY A 234 -0.81 -5.53 -20.36
C GLY A 234 -0.10 -5.46 -19.01
N GLY A 235 -0.84 -5.33 -17.92
CA GLY A 235 -0.31 -5.26 -16.55
C GLY A 235 0.42 -6.54 -16.12
N LEU A 236 1.44 -6.39 -15.28
CA LEU A 236 2.18 -7.51 -14.68
C LEU A 236 1.28 -8.27 -13.70
N ILE A 237 1.47 -9.59 -13.64
CA ILE A 237 0.85 -10.43 -12.60
C ILE A 237 1.72 -10.29 -11.34
N GLY A 238 1.36 -9.31 -10.51
CA GLY A 238 2.18 -8.90 -9.37
C GLY A 238 1.97 -9.73 -8.11
N HIS A 239 0.83 -10.40 -7.99
CA HIS A 239 0.47 -11.18 -6.80
C HIS A 239 0.38 -12.66 -7.16
N ILE A 240 1.07 -13.49 -6.38
CA ILE A 240 1.02 -14.95 -6.50
C ILE A 240 0.42 -15.49 -5.22
N GLU A 241 -0.76 -16.09 -5.29
CA GLU A 241 -1.45 -16.66 -4.14
C GLU A 241 -1.45 -18.17 -4.19
N VAL A 242 -1.07 -18.79 -3.09
CA VAL A 242 -1.01 -20.25 -2.91
C VAL A 242 -1.99 -20.64 -1.82
N PHE A 243 -2.99 -21.45 -2.17
CA PHE A 243 -4.09 -21.83 -1.27
C PHE A 243 -3.90 -23.26 -0.76
N ALA A 244 -4.32 -23.48 0.48
CA ALA A 244 -4.43 -24.81 1.07
C ALA A 244 -5.69 -24.91 1.93
N ASP A 245 -6.13 -26.14 2.18
CA ASP A 245 -7.24 -26.41 3.09
C ASP A 245 -6.90 -25.98 4.52
N ASP A 246 -7.92 -25.60 5.28
CA ASP A 246 -7.82 -25.24 6.68
C ASP A 246 -8.99 -25.84 7.48
N ASP A 247 -8.73 -26.32 8.69
CA ASP A 247 -9.76 -26.93 9.55
C ASP A 247 -10.62 -25.89 10.30
N GLN A 248 -10.20 -24.61 10.32
CA GLN A 248 -10.85 -23.54 11.09
C GLN A 248 -11.38 -22.41 10.22
N ALA A 249 -11.03 -22.39 8.93
CA ALA A 249 -11.47 -21.41 7.94
C ALA A 249 -11.76 -22.09 6.60
N ASP A 250 -12.38 -21.39 5.67
CA ASP A 250 -12.66 -21.92 4.33
C ASP A 250 -11.39 -22.31 3.58
N SER A 251 -10.28 -21.60 3.82
CA SER A 251 -8.94 -21.92 3.35
C SER A 251 -7.90 -21.07 4.07
N ARG A 252 -6.62 -21.47 3.94
CA ARG A 252 -5.47 -20.61 4.25
C ARG A 252 -4.73 -20.28 2.97
N ASN A 253 -4.07 -19.15 2.94
CA ASN A 253 -3.26 -18.78 1.79
C ASN A 253 -1.90 -18.21 2.21
N PHE A 254 -0.99 -18.21 1.26
CA PHE A 254 0.23 -17.43 1.27
C PHE A 254 0.24 -16.56 0.04
N VAL A 255 0.53 -15.28 0.18
CA VAL A 255 0.59 -14.33 -0.94
C VAL A 255 1.98 -13.71 -1.06
N LEU A 256 2.55 -13.77 -2.27
CA LEU A 256 3.64 -12.90 -2.67
C LEU A 256 3.02 -11.61 -3.20
N CYS A 257 3.28 -10.51 -2.53
CA CYS A 257 2.93 -9.18 -3.02
C CYS A 257 4.08 -8.58 -3.86
N PRO A 258 3.83 -7.59 -4.72
CA PRO A 258 4.91 -6.83 -5.33
C PRO A 258 5.85 -6.25 -4.26
N GLY A 259 7.13 -6.64 -4.33
CA GLY A 259 8.16 -6.17 -3.41
C GLY A 259 8.52 -7.11 -2.25
N GLY A 260 7.89 -8.24 -2.18
CA GLY A 260 8.21 -9.26 -1.20
C GLY A 260 7.00 -10.01 -0.65
N ALA A 261 7.26 -10.98 0.21
CA ALA A 261 6.27 -11.77 0.94
C ALA A 261 6.39 -11.48 2.43
#